data_5fc1e93b370112f055f915010109b1e9
#
_entry.id   5fc1e93b370112f055f915010109b1e9
#
_cell.length_a   1.000
_cell.length_b   1.000
_cell.length_c   1.000
_cell.angle_alpha   90.00
_cell.angle_beta   90.00
_cell.angle_gamma   90.00
#
_symmetry.space_group_name_H-M   'P 1'
#
loop_
_entity.id
_entity.type
_entity.pdbx_description
1 polymer ?
#
loop_
_entity_poly.entity_id
_entity_poly.type
_entity_poly.pdbx_seq_one_letter_code
_entity_poly.pdbx_strand_id
1 'polypeptide(L)'
;MQVHPACLIVYYKGGGAIELKFPESFLWGSAVSGHQIDGNNRHSDWWHWEHATESQPNSGRAIDHWNRFEEDHDLLVELGHQAFRFGIEWSRIEPRQGEYDLEALEHYRRMLQSLRDRHIKICLTLHHWVLPQWVAEQGDWRNPDTLKQFLKYVEFVVQAFAEFPECWITLNEPMVAALAGNVSGDFPPQRKSFKALRQVVCNLLRAHAGAYLIIQQHCPNARVGIAMAYPYVEAWGSRGLAGGYEKLAVHLAKKVIYQAWNKSVCSGRIHSLFGTGRIEGLRDSTDFCGINYYFRLTPRFSFRHARTGFLDISAVPDGVRTSDFGWQVLPKGLRCMIDEVWARFQKPIMITENGVADRNDVLRSDYIVEHLHEVHQASADGIPIEGYFHWSLMDNFEWNEGFEMKFGLVEIDPEDPALERKPRPSALLYRDIIKSHR
;
A
#
# COMPACT_ATOMS: atom_id res chain seq x y z
N MET A 1 -26.25 14.90 -0.48
CA MET A 1 -25.16 15.42 -1.32
C MET A 1 -25.73 15.79 -2.69
N GLN A 2 -25.49 17.00 -3.18
CA GLN A 2 -25.86 17.39 -4.55
C GLN A 2 -24.58 17.70 -5.31
N VAL A 3 -24.41 17.07 -6.46
CA VAL A 3 -23.29 17.28 -7.39
C VAL A 3 -23.77 18.19 -8.50
N HIS A 4 -23.07 19.28 -8.78
CA HIS A 4 -23.43 20.22 -9.85
C HIS A 4 -22.51 20.00 -11.06
N PRO A 5 -23.04 19.83 -12.30
CA PRO A 5 -22.28 19.31 -13.46
C PRO A 5 -21.22 20.25 -14.08
N ALA A 6 -21.00 21.44 -13.56
CA ALA A 6 -20.04 22.40 -14.12
C ALA A 6 -18.84 22.71 -13.23
N CYS A 7 -18.86 22.23 -11.99
CA CYS A 7 -17.77 22.36 -11.03
C CYS A 7 -18.13 21.46 -9.85
N LEU A 8 -17.31 20.48 -9.51
CA LEU A 8 -17.68 19.59 -8.41
C LEU A 8 -17.57 20.34 -7.08
N ILE A 9 -18.69 20.88 -6.65
CA ILE A 9 -18.84 21.37 -5.30
C ILE A 9 -19.32 20.19 -4.43
N VAL A 10 -18.41 19.60 -3.68
CA VAL A 10 -18.74 18.54 -2.73
C VAL A 10 -19.06 19.18 -1.40
N TYR A 11 -20.32 18.99 -0.93
CA TYR A 11 -20.72 19.39 0.42
C TYR A 11 -20.50 18.23 1.37
N TYR A 12 -19.73 18.41 2.42
CA TYR A 12 -19.53 17.41 3.46
C TYR A 12 -20.11 17.86 4.80
N LYS A 13 -20.34 16.93 5.72
CA LYS A 13 -20.99 17.21 7.02
C LYS A 13 -20.27 18.25 7.88
N GLY A 14 -19.01 18.58 7.59
CA GLY A 14 -18.25 19.64 8.25
C GLY A 14 -18.59 21.08 7.83
N GLY A 15 -19.54 21.29 6.91
CA GLY A 15 -20.17 22.58 6.63
C GLY A 15 -19.53 23.45 5.54
N GLY A 16 -18.71 22.90 4.65
CA GLY A 16 -18.09 23.64 3.53
C GLY A 16 -18.41 23.03 2.16
N ALA A 17 -18.33 23.88 1.12
CA ALA A 17 -18.31 23.45 -0.26
C ALA A 17 -16.84 23.38 -0.72
N ILE A 18 -16.39 22.22 -1.21
CA ILE A 18 -15.05 22.03 -1.74
C ILE A 18 -15.13 21.90 -3.24
N GLU A 19 -14.39 22.74 -3.95
CA GLU A 19 -14.17 22.61 -5.37
C GLU A 19 -12.88 21.81 -5.58
N LEU A 20 -12.99 20.65 -6.24
CA LEU A 20 -11.84 19.83 -6.60
C LEU A 20 -11.53 20.02 -8.09
N LYS A 21 -10.28 20.31 -8.43
CA LYS A 21 -9.78 20.38 -9.81
C LYS A 21 -8.47 19.63 -9.91
N PHE A 22 -8.42 18.63 -10.77
CA PHE A 22 -7.21 17.86 -11.03
C PHE A 22 -6.88 17.93 -12.53
N PRO A 23 -5.61 17.73 -12.93
CA PRO A 23 -5.23 17.64 -14.34
C PRO A 23 -5.97 16.52 -15.05
N GLU A 24 -6.24 16.64 -16.34
CA GLU A 24 -6.85 15.57 -17.18
C GLU A 24 -6.03 14.26 -17.13
N SER A 25 -4.71 14.36 -16.95
CA SER A 25 -3.81 13.22 -16.84
C SER A 25 -3.83 12.53 -15.47
N PHE A 26 -4.58 13.07 -14.49
CA PHE A 26 -4.64 12.52 -13.14
C PHE A 26 -5.31 11.13 -13.14
N LEU A 27 -4.64 10.15 -12.52
CA LEU A 27 -5.11 8.78 -12.49
C LEU A 27 -6.06 8.56 -11.31
N TRP A 28 -7.31 8.30 -11.63
CA TRP A 28 -8.33 7.94 -10.65
C TRP A 28 -8.49 6.43 -10.59
N GLY A 29 -8.26 5.83 -9.43
CA GLY A 29 -8.34 4.38 -9.31
C GLY A 29 -8.58 3.86 -7.91
N SER A 30 -8.47 2.56 -7.79
CA SER A 30 -8.39 1.83 -6.53
C SER A 30 -7.25 0.83 -6.55
N ALA A 31 -6.86 0.36 -5.36
CA ALA A 31 -5.78 -0.58 -5.19
C ALA A 31 -6.26 -1.85 -4.48
N VAL A 32 -5.54 -2.95 -4.72
CA VAL A 32 -5.70 -4.24 -4.07
C VAL A 32 -4.36 -4.98 -4.03
N SER A 33 -4.26 -6.10 -3.28
CA SER A 33 -3.13 -7.03 -3.36
C SER A 33 -3.58 -8.45 -3.66
N GLY A 34 -2.78 -9.22 -4.39
CA GLY A 34 -3.16 -10.55 -4.86
C GLY A 34 -3.53 -11.50 -3.73
N HIS A 35 -2.68 -11.63 -2.71
CA HIS A 35 -2.94 -12.54 -1.59
C HIS A 35 -4.26 -12.24 -0.86
N GLN A 36 -4.62 -10.96 -0.75
CA GLN A 36 -5.82 -10.50 -0.04
C GLN A 36 -7.11 -10.77 -0.82
N ILE A 37 -7.05 -10.87 -2.16
CA ILE A 37 -8.26 -10.95 -3.00
C ILE A 37 -8.37 -12.23 -3.83
N ASP A 38 -7.27 -12.79 -4.31
CA ASP A 38 -7.27 -13.85 -5.31
C ASP A 38 -7.84 -15.19 -4.79
N GLY A 39 -7.50 -15.51 -3.53
CA GLY A 39 -7.80 -16.79 -2.92
C GLY A 39 -6.82 -17.91 -3.31
N ASN A 40 -6.73 -18.92 -2.46
CA ASN A 40 -5.96 -20.15 -2.70
C ASN A 40 -4.48 -19.92 -3.11
N ASN A 41 -3.81 -18.93 -2.54
CA ASN A 41 -2.37 -18.68 -2.78
C ASN A 41 -1.49 -19.69 -1.99
N ARG A 42 -1.67 -20.97 -2.28
CA ARG A 42 -1.19 -22.12 -1.48
C ARG A 42 0.32 -22.26 -1.39
N HIS A 43 1.06 -21.66 -2.32
CA HIS A 43 2.52 -21.74 -2.36
C HIS A 43 3.21 -20.58 -1.68
N SER A 44 2.46 -19.73 -0.97
CA SER A 44 2.98 -18.57 -0.25
C SER A 44 3.31 -18.88 1.21
N ASP A 45 4.26 -18.12 1.77
CA ASP A 45 4.61 -18.15 3.18
C ASP A 45 3.45 -17.72 4.09
N TRP A 46 2.64 -16.74 3.65
CA TRP A 46 1.43 -16.32 4.36
C TRP A 46 0.42 -17.44 4.45
N TRP A 47 0.11 -18.14 3.34
CA TRP A 47 -0.79 -19.27 3.35
C TRP A 47 -0.35 -20.35 4.36
N HIS A 48 0.94 -20.71 4.35
CA HIS A 48 1.48 -21.68 5.29
C HIS A 48 1.42 -21.19 6.73
N TRP A 49 1.70 -19.91 6.97
CA TRP A 49 1.58 -19.31 8.30
C TRP A 49 0.14 -19.28 8.82
N GLU A 50 -0.82 -18.88 7.99
CA GLU A 50 -2.25 -18.86 8.31
C GLU A 50 -2.78 -20.24 8.71
N HIS A 51 -2.29 -21.30 8.06
CA HIS A 51 -2.72 -22.67 8.32
C HIS A 51 -1.87 -23.39 9.38
N ALA A 52 -0.85 -22.74 9.96
CA ALA A 52 0.00 -23.35 10.96
C ALA A 52 -0.70 -23.49 12.33
N THR A 53 -1.72 -22.69 12.60
CA THR A 53 -2.51 -22.74 13.85
C THR A 53 -3.97 -22.41 13.56
N GLU A 54 -4.89 -23.07 14.29
CA GLU A 54 -6.34 -22.81 14.17
C GLU A 54 -6.76 -21.41 14.66
N SER A 55 -5.90 -20.72 15.39
CA SER A 55 -6.20 -19.38 15.94
C SER A 55 -5.93 -18.25 14.97
N GLN A 56 -5.30 -18.52 13.83
CA GLN A 56 -5.04 -17.50 12.79
C GLN A 56 -6.21 -17.43 11.81
N PRO A 57 -6.65 -16.22 11.44
CA PRO A 57 -7.51 -16.07 10.27
C PRO A 57 -6.80 -16.64 9.05
N ASN A 58 -7.53 -17.24 8.14
CA ASN A 58 -6.94 -17.68 6.89
C ASN A 58 -7.67 -17.10 5.68
N SER A 59 -6.89 -16.82 4.64
CA SER A 59 -7.37 -16.20 3.42
C SER A 59 -8.28 -17.11 2.60
N GLY A 60 -8.07 -18.44 2.66
CA GLY A 60 -8.91 -19.41 1.97
C GLY A 60 -9.13 -19.07 0.50
N ARG A 61 -10.40 -19.00 0.09
CA ARG A 61 -10.79 -18.52 -1.25
C ARG A 61 -10.73 -16.99 -1.37
N ALA A 62 -10.46 -16.28 -0.29
CA ALA A 62 -10.56 -14.82 -0.20
C ALA A 62 -11.88 -14.32 -0.80
N ILE A 63 -11.82 -13.42 -1.77
CA ILE A 63 -13.01 -12.97 -2.52
C ILE A 63 -13.07 -13.55 -3.94
N ASP A 64 -12.22 -14.54 -4.21
CA ASP A 64 -12.17 -15.29 -5.46
C ASP A 64 -11.93 -14.45 -6.72
N HIS A 65 -11.14 -13.37 -6.58
CA HIS A 65 -10.79 -12.50 -7.70
C HIS A 65 -10.08 -13.27 -8.82
N TRP A 66 -9.26 -14.26 -8.48
CA TRP A 66 -8.58 -15.10 -9.46
C TRP A 66 -9.53 -15.68 -10.51
N ASN A 67 -10.70 -16.14 -10.10
CA ASN A 67 -11.68 -16.71 -11.03
C ASN A 67 -12.71 -15.68 -11.53
N ARG A 68 -12.89 -14.57 -10.81
CA ARG A 68 -13.95 -13.58 -11.06
C ARG A 68 -13.43 -12.21 -11.52
N PHE A 69 -12.19 -12.14 -11.98
CA PHE A 69 -11.56 -10.87 -12.35
C PHE A 69 -12.33 -10.10 -13.44
N GLU A 70 -13.01 -10.79 -14.36
CA GLU A 70 -13.82 -10.12 -15.39
C GLU A 70 -14.97 -9.32 -14.78
N GLU A 71 -15.68 -9.88 -13.79
CA GLU A 71 -16.75 -9.21 -13.06
C GLU A 71 -16.18 -8.01 -12.26
N ASP A 72 -15.04 -8.20 -11.61
CA ASP A 72 -14.40 -7.15 -10.84
C ASP A 72 -13.86 -6.03 -11.75
N HIS A 73 -13.41 -6.34 -12.96
CA HIS A 73 -12.99 -5.34 -13.96
C HIS A 73 -14.19 -4.60 -14.57
N ASP A 74 -15.34 -5.27 -14.78
CA ASP A 74 -16.58 -4.60 -15.18
C ASP A 74 -17.03 -3.60 -14.11
N LEU A 75 -16.87 -3.96 -12.84
CA LEU A 75 -17.18 -3.09 -11.71
C LEU A 75 -16.29 -1.83 -11.66
N LEU A 76 -15.00 -1.94 -12.03
CA LEU A 76 -14.13 -0.76 -12.17
C LEU A 76 -14.69 0.24 -13.19
N VAL A 77 -15.16 -0.27 -14.34
CA VAL A 77 -15.77 0.57 -15.38
C VAL A 77 -17.06 1.21 -14.90
N GLU A 78 -17.94 0.44 -14.25
CA GLU A 78 -19.20 0.93 -13.70
C GLU A 78 -18.97 2.04 -12.68
N LEU A 79 -17.98 1.86 -11.81
CA LEU A 79 -17.55 2.84 -10.81
C LEU A 79 -16.69 3.96 -11.40
N GLY A 80 -16.48 4.01 -12.72
CA GLY A 80 -15.83 5.09 -13.41
C GLY A 80 -14.32 5.17 -13.22
N HIS A 81 -13.67 4.14 -12.70
CA HIS A 81 -12.23 4.11 -12.52
C HIS A 81 -11.50 4.24 -13.86
N GLN A 82 -10.34 4.89 -13.82
CA GLN A 82 -9.44 5.06 -14.98
C GLN A 82 -8.18 4.22 -14.84
N ALA A 83 -7.88 3.82 -13.62
CA ALA A 83 -6.70 3.02 -13.29
C ALA A 83 -7.01 1.98 -12.22
N PHE A 84 -6.22 0.91 -12.23
CA PHE A 84 -6.28 -0.13 -11.21
C PHE A 84 -4.88 -0.54 -10.80
N ARG A 85 -4.64 -0.56 -9.48
CA ARG A 85 -3.38 -1.04 -8.91
C ARG A 85 -3.59 -2.41 -8.29
N PHE A 86 -2.86 -3.41 -8.79
CA PHE A 86 -2.87 -4.76 -8.23
C PHE A 86 -1.48 -5.41 -8.32
N GLY A 87 -1.31 -6.60 -7.76
CA GLY A 87 -0.03 -7.28 -7.67
C GLY A 87 0.03 -8.58 -8.45
N ILE A 88 1.25 -8.93 -8.90
CA ILE A 88 1.59 -10.29 -9.35
C ILE A 88 2.18 -11.03 -8.17
N GLU A 89 1.60 -12.19 -7.83
CA GLU A 89 2.08 -13.03 -6.75
C GLU A 89 3.26 -13.89 -7.20
N TRP A 90 4.46 -13.63 -6.65
CA TRP A 90 5.65 -14.44 -6.95
C TRP A 90 5.43 -15.91 -6.64
N SER A 91 4.73 -16.22 -5.56
CA SER A 91 4.37 -17.57 -5.15
C SER A 91 3.50 -18.34 -6.16
N ARG A 92 2.74 -17.62 -7.01
CA ARG A 92 1.96 -18.24 -8.11
C ARG A 92 2.82 -18.43 -9.35
N ILE A 93 3.66 -17.45 -9.67
CA ILE A 93 4.53 -17.51 -10.85
C ILE A 93 5.63 -18.54 -10.69
N GLU A 94 6.21 -18.68 -9.49
CA GLU A 94 7.30 -19.62 -9.18
C GLU A 94 6.96 -20.40 -7.90
N PRO A 95 6.03 -21.38 -7.98
CA PRO A 95 5.57 -22.15 -6.83
C PRO A 95 6.67 -23.02 -6.20
N ARG A 96 7.69 -23.40 -6.99
CA ARG A 96 8.91 -24.07 -6.54
C ARG A 96 10.11 -23.43 -7.22
N GLN A 97 11.24 -23.48 -6.55
CA GLN A 97 12.45 -22.84 -7.03
C GLN A 97 12.86 -23.30 -8.45
N GLY A 98 12.88 -22.39 -9.39
CA GLY A 98 13.22 -22.63 -10.79
C GLY A 98 12.09 -23.23 -11.63
N GLU A 99 10.92 -23.47 -11.05
CA GLU A 99 9.75 -23.99 -11.76
C GLU A 99 8.72 -22.87 -11.95
N TYR A 100 8.72 -22.26 -13.14
CA TYR A 100 7.74 -21.22 -13.47
C TYR A 100 6.42 -21.83 -13.95
N ASP A 101 5.32 -21.39 -13.34
CA ASP A 101 3.96 -21.80 -13.73
C ASP A 101 3.49 -20.92 -14.90
N LEU A 102 3.51 -21.53 -16.10
CA LEU A 102 3.09 -20.84 -17.33
C LEU A 102 1.57 -20.69 -17.43
N GLU A 103 0.78 -21.52 -16.73
CA GLU A 103 -0.67 -21.38 -16.66
C GLU A 103 -1.03 -20.15 -15.80
N ALA A 104 -0.36 -19.97 -14.67
CA ALA A 104 -0.50 -18.78 -13.85
C ALA A 104 -0.05 -17.51 -14.60
N LEU A 105 1.07 -17.59 -15.34
CA LEU A 105 1.53 -16.48 -16.16
C LEU A 105 0.49 -16.07 -17.22
N GLU A 106 -0.07 -17.05 -17.92
CA GLU A 106 -1.10 -16.80 -18.95
C GLU A 106 -2.41 -16.29 -18.32
N HIS A 107 -2.73 -16.73 -17.11
CA HIS A 107 -3.87 -16.21 -16.37
C HIS A 107 -3.70 -14.72 -16.05
N TYR A 108 -2.53 -14.30 -15.52
CA TYR A 108 -2.24 -12.89 -15.32
C TYR A 108 -2.26 -12.10 -16.64
N ARG A 109 -1.79 -12.69 -17.75
CA ARG A 109 -1.90 -12.06 -19.07
C ARG A 109 -3.35 -11.78 -19.45
N ARG A 110 -4.26 -12.72 -19.20
CA ARG A 110 -5.71 -12.51 -19.45
C ARG A 110 -6.27 -11.39 -18.56
N MET A 111 -5.89 -11.32 -17.28
CA MET A 111 -6.30 -10.24 -16.38
C MET A 111 -5.81 -8.88 -16.90
N LEU A 112 -4.54 -8.78 -17.28
CA LEU A 112 -3.96 -7.55 -17.84
C LEU A 112 -4.63 -7.14 -19.15
N GLN A 113 -4.89 -8.09 -20.04
CA GLN A 113 -5.60 -7.86 -21.29
C GLN A 113 -7.04 -7.38 -21.05
N SER A 114 -7.74 -7.99 -20.11
CA SER A 114 -9.11 -7.63 -19.70
C SER A 114 -9.18 -6.16 -19.22
N LEU A 115 -8.21 -5.70 -18.44
CA LEU A 115 -8.12 -4.28 -18.04
C LEU A 115 -7.85 -3.37 -19.23
N ARG A 116 -6.92 -3.75 -20.09
CA ARG A 116 -6.58 -2.98 -21.31
C ARG A 116 -7.77 -2.84 -22.26
N ASP A 117 -8.54 -3.91 -22.45
CA ASP A 117 -9.72 -3.91 -23.32
C ASP A 117 -10.83 -2.99 -22.77
N ARG A 118 -10.84 -2.78 -21.46
CA ARG A 118 -11.72 -1.83 -20.75
C ARG A 118 -11.13 -0.42 -20.62
N HIS A 119 -9.98 -0.16 -21.24
CA HIS A 119 -9.26 1.12 -21.15
C HIS A 119 -8.88 1.54 -19.71
N ILE A 120 -8.69 0.56 -18.81
CA ILE A 120 -8.20 0.77 -17.46
C ILE A 120 -6.66 0.76 -17.48
N LYS A 121 -6.05 1.86 -17.06
CA LYS A 121 -4.59 1.95 -16.90
C LYS A 121 -4.11 1.09 -15.75
N ILE A 122 -2.98 0.44 -15.94
CA ILE A 122 -2.51 -0.59 -15.02
C ILE A 122 -1.32 -0.06 -14.22
N CYS A 123 -1.43 -0.10 -12.89
CA CYS A 123 -0.33 0.12 -11.96
C CYS A 123 0.05 -1.23 -11.33
N LEU A 124 1.16 -1.82 -11.77
CA LEU A 124 1.49 -3.20 -11.44
C LEU A 124 2.52 -3.28 -10.31
N THR A 125 2.17 -3.99 -9.23
CA THR A 125 3.04 -4.20 -8.06
C THR A 125 3.74 -5.55 -8.18
N LEU A 126 5.08 -5.57 -8.09
CA LEU A 126 5.88 -6.79 -8.22
C LEU A 126 6.01 -7.57 -6.90
N HIS A 127 5.95 -6.90 -5.76
CA HIS A 127 6.02 -7.56 -4.45
C HIS A 127 5.19 -6.82 -3.41
N HIS A 128 4.19 -7.52 -2.86
CA HIS A 128 3.30 -7.04 -1.81
C HIS A 128 3.34 -8.00 -0.61
N TRP A 129 4.49 -7.99 0.12
CA TRP A 129 4.81 -8.70 1.36
C TRP A 129 5.06 -10.21 1.22
N VAL A 130 4.26 -10.86 0.40
CA VAL A 130 4.17 -12.32 0.29
C VAL A 130 5.38 -12.91 -0.46
N LEU A 131 5.95 -13.98 0.08
CA LEU A 131 7.03 -14.74 -0.53
C LEU A 131 6.56 -16.13 -0.94
N PRO A 132 7.15 -16.76 -1.96
CA PRO A 132 7.03 -18.19 -2.14
C PRO A 132 7.50 -18.94 -0.88
N GLN A 133 6.81 -20.00 -0.50
CA GLN A 133 7.16 -20.81 0.69
C GLN A 133 8.61 -21.31 0.65
N TRP A 134 9.08 -21.74 -0.52
CA TRP A 134 10.45 -22.19 -0.68
C TRP A 134 11.50 -21.09 -0.41
N VAL A 135 11.19 -19.81 -0.68
CA VAL A 135 12.04 -18.65 -0.33
C VAL A 135 12.06 -18.45 1.19
N ALA A 136 10.90 -18.54 1.82
CA ALA A 136 10.78 -18.41 3.28
C ALA A 136 11.56 -19.50 4.01
N GLU A 137 11.49 -20.76 3.54
CA GLU A 137 12.24 -21.90 4.06
C GLU A 137 13.76 -21.74 3.91
N GLN A 138 14.22 -21.06 2.87
CA GLN A 138 15.63 -20.76 2.64
C GLN A 138 16.14 -19.54 3.42
N GLY A 139 15.31 -18.94 4.25
CA GLY A 139 15.69 -17.84 5.15
C GLY A 139 15.18 -16.46 4.75
N ASP A 140 14.19 -16.39 3.84
CA ASP A 140 13.49 -15.17 3.41
C ASP A 140 14.43 -14.02 2.94
N TRP A 141 14.00 -12.77 3.11
CA TRP A 141 14.81 -11.59 2.76
C TRP A 141 16.13 -11.46 3.56
N ARG A 142 16.39 -12.26 4.57
CA ARG A 142 17.71 -12.30 5.24
C ARG A 142 18.76 -13.05 4.42
N ASN A 143 18.33 -14.00 3.62
CA ASN A 143 19.24 -14.73 2.76
C ASN A 143 19.62 -13.85 1.55
N PRO A 144 20.92 -13.62 1.29
CA PRO A 144 21.35 -12.84 0.14
C PRO A 144 20.97 -13.47 -1.22
N ASP A 145 20.76 -14.78 -1.28
CA ASP A 145 20.34 -15.45 -2.50
C ASP A 145 18.88 -15.16 -2.87
N THR A 146 18.02 -14.80 -1.89
CA THR A 146 16.66 -14.31 -2.13
C THR A 146 16.66 -13.12 -3.08
N LEU A 147 17.61 -12.19 -2.93
CA LEU A 147 17.77 -11.07 -3.86
C LEU A 147 17.96 -11.54 -5.31
N LYS A 148 18.82 -12.52 -5.53
CA LYS A 148 19.08 -13.05 -6.88
C LYS A 148 17.84 -13.73 -7.47
N GLN A 149 17.12 -14.49 -6.66
CA GLN A 149 15.89 -15.16 -7.09
C GLN A 149 14.78 -14.15 -7.39
N PHE A 150 14.61 -13.14 -6.53
CA PHE A 150 13.66 -12.06 -6.77
C PHE A 150 13.94 -11.33 -8.10
N LEU A 151 15.19 -11.01 -8.38
CA LEU A 151 15.54 -10.33 -9.64
C LEU A 151 15.29 -11.20 -10.87
N LYS A 152 15.46 -12.52 -10.79
CA LYS A 152 15.07 -13.45 -11.87
C LYS A 152 13.56 -13.48 -12.07
N TYR A 153 12.79 -13.52 -10.99
CA TYR A 153 11.34 -13.42 -11.06
C TYR A 153 10.91 -12.08 -11.69
N VAL A 154 11.50 -10.96 -11.26
CA VAL A 154 11.22 -9.64 -11.84
C VAL A 154 11.51 -9.63 -13.33
N GLU A 155 12.67 -10.12 -13.75
CA GLU A 155 13.03 -10.18 -15.17
C GLU A 155 12.03 -11.02 -15.97
N PHE A 156 11.65 -12.19 -15.46
CA PHE A 156 10.67 -13.07 -16.10
C PHE A 156 9.31 -12.39 -16.27
N VAL A 157 8.79 -11.74 -15.21
CA VAL A 157 7.51 -11.03 -15.22
C VAL A 157 7.56 -9.81 -16.13
N VAL A 158 8.64 -9.02 -16.06
CA VAL A 158 8.79 -7.81 -16.89
C VAL A 158 8.85 -8.18 -18.36
N GLN A 159 9.62 -9.20 -18.75
CA GLN A 159 9.66 -9.69 -20.13
C GLN A 159 8.28 -10.14 -20.63
N ALA A 160 7.49 -10.78 -19.76
CA ALA A 160 6.18 -11.28 -20.13
C ALA A 160 5.11 -10.17 -20.26
N PHE A 161 5.22 -9.07 -19.49
CA PHE A 161 4.15 -8.09 -19.32
C PHE A 161 4.55 -6.65 -19.63
N ALA A 162 5.73 -6.41 -20.22
CA ALA A 162 6.28 -5.09 -20.51
C ALA A 162 5.29 -4.11 -21.21
N GLU A 163 4.41 -4.64 -22.03
CA GLU A 163 3.47 -3.87 -22.86
C GLU A 163 2.21 -3.37 -22.11
N PHE A 164 1.94 -3.88 -20.90
CA PHE A 164 0.66 -3.62 -20.22
C PHE A 164 0.70 -2.46 -19.23
N PRO A 165 1.68 -2.35 -18.28
CA PRO A 165 1.59 -1.38 -17.20
C PRO A 165 1.90 0.06 -17.63
N GLU A 166 1.07 0.99 -17.20
CA GLU A 166 1.37 2.43 -17.22
C GLU A 166 2.50 2.76 -16.24
N CYS A 167 2.51 2.08 -15.09
CA CYS A 167 3.57 2.21 -14.10
C CYS A 167 3.80 0.92 -13.32
N TRP A 168 5.03 0.78 -12.82
CA TRP A 168 5.46 -0.35 -11.99
C TRP A 168 5.73 0.10 -10.56
N ILE A 169 5.29 -0.69 -9.60
CA ILE A 169 5.68 -0.57 -8.20
C ILE A 169 6.56 -1.79 -7.87
N THR A 170 7.81 -1.54 -7.53
CA THR A 170 8.76 -2.62 -7.23
C THR A 170 8.43 -3.34 -5.94
N LEU A 171 8.18 -2.58 -4.88
CA LEU A 171 7.87 -3.07 -3.53
C LEU A 171 6.72 -2.25 -2.93
N ASN A 172 5.78 -2.94 -2.27
CA ASN A 172 4.79 -2.32 -1.40
C ASN A 172 5.26 -2.33 0.04
N GLU A 173 5.30 -1.17 0.67
CA GLU A 173 5.55 -0.96 2.11
C GLU A 173 6.66 -1.83 2.71
N PRO A 174 7.87 -1.83 2.12
CA PRO A 174 8.93 -2.74 2.54
C PRO A 174 9.29 -2.60 4.02
N MET A 175 9.11 -1.42 4.61
CA MET A 175 9.40 -1.20 6.02
C MET A 175 8.32 -1.77 6.94
N VAL A 176 7.05 -1.81 6.52
CA VAL A 176 5.95 -2.43 7.30
C VAL A 176 6.21 -3.93 7.41
N ALA A 177 6.38 -4.63 6.28
CA ALA A 177 6.69 -6.06 6.27
C ALA A 177 7.97 -6.38 7.06
N ALA A 178 9.04 -5.58 6.88
CA ALA A 178 10.31 -5.79 7.58
C ALA A 178 10.18 -5.62 9.10
N LEU A 179 9.43 -4.60 9.56
CA LEU A 179 9.22 -4.34 10.99
C LEU A 179 8.28 -5.37 11.62
N ALA A 180 7.14 -5.63 10.98
CA ALA A 180 6.15 -6.58 11.49
C ALA A 180 6.70 -8.02 11.53
N GLY A 181 7.42 -8.44 10.52
CA GLY A 181 8.00 -9.78 10.46
C GLY A 181 9.25 -9.98 11.30
N ASN A 182 10.02 -8.91 11.64
CA ASN A 182 11.33 -9.09 12.27
C ASN A 182 11.53 -8.34 13.59
N VAL A 183 10.61 -7.44 13.98
CA VAL A 183 10.73 -6.68 15.24
C VAL A 183 9.55 -6.91 16.15
N SER A 184 8.32 -6.64 15.71
CA SER A 184 7.12 -6.92 16.52
C SER A 184 6.78 -8.41 16.53
N GLY A 185 6.94 -9.08 15.40
CA GLY A 185 6.64 -10.52 15.25
C GLY A 185 5.15 -10.77 14.95
N ASP A 186 4.45 -9.79 14.42
CA ASP A 186 3.02 -9.88 14.09
C ASP A 186 2.78 -10.59 12.76
N PHE A 187 3.74 -10.51 11.82
CA PHE A 187 3.70 -11.14 10.51
C PHE A 187 4.72 -12.28 10.40
N PRO A 188 4.55 -13.19 9.43
CA PRO A 188 5.62 -14.15 9.14
C PRO A 188 6.93 -13.39 8.79
N PRO A 189 8.06 -13.89 9.22
CA PRO A 189 8.38 -15.10 9.97
C PRO A 189 8.41 -14.92 11.50
N GLN A 190 7.72 -13.93 12.06
CA GLN A 190 7.49 -13.72 13.51
C GLN A 190 8.76 -13.59 14.35
N ARG A 191 9.78 -12.92 13.83
CA ARG A 191 11.03 -12.70 14.58
C ARG A 191 10.98 -11.46 15.46
N LYS A 192 11.87 -11.45 16.47
CA LYS A 192 12.11 -10.29 17.35
C LYS A 192 13.60 -9.97 17.36
N SER A 193 14.11 -9.46 16.21
CA SER A 193 15.54 -9.27 15.99
C SER A 193 15.85 -8.05 15.13
N PHE A 194 16.42 -7.02 15.74
CA PHE A 194 16.88 -5.84 14.99
C PHE A 194 18.04 -6.17 14.01
N LYS A 195 18.83 -7.22 14.32
CA LYS A 195 19.85 -7.72 13.38
C LYS A 195 19.20 -8.27 12.11
N ALA A 196 18.10 -9.04 12.26
CA ALA A 196 17.33 -9.55 11.12
C ALA A 196 16.72 -8.40 10.30
N LEU A 197 16.09 -7.42 10.97
CA LEU A 197 15.58 -6.22 10.31
C LEU A 197 16.63 -5.55 9.42
N ARG A 198 17.84 -5.34 9.93
CA ARG A 198 18.92 -4.70 9.17
C ARG A 198 19.29 -5.49 7.90
N GLN A 199 19.36 -6.81 7.98
CA GLN A 199 19.64 -7.69 6.83
C GLN A 199 18.53 -7.60 5.79
N VAL A 200 17.27 -7.74 6.24
CA VAL A 200 16.07 -7.64 5.40
C VAL A 200 16.02 -6.31 4.67
N VAL A 201 16.14 -5.18 5.39
CA VAL A 201 16.08 -3.85 4.79
C VAL A 201 17.21 -3.62 3.78
N CYS A 202 18.44 -4.10 4.06
CA CYS A 202 19.54 -4.00 3.10
C CYS A 202 19.26 -4.76 1.80
N ASN A 203 18.63 -5.94 1.88
CA ASN A 203 18.30 -6.74 0.71
C ASN A 203 17.09 -6.17 -0.05
N LEU A 204 16.09 -5.63 0.65
CA LEU A 204 14.96 -4.94 0.03
C LEU A 204 15.39 -3.66 -0.72
N LEU A 205 16.34 -2.88 -0.18
CA LEU A 205 16.92 -1.73 -0.89
C LEU A 205 17.63 -2.15 -2.18
N ARG A 206 18.36 -3.27 -2.16
CA ARG A 206 19.01 -3.84 -3.36
C ARG A 206 17.98 -4.40 -4.34
N ALA A 207 16.92 -5.04 -3.83
CA ALA A 207 15.82 -5.58 -4.63
C ALA A 207 15.11 -4.46 -5.40
N HIS A 208 14.80 -3.34 -4.74
CA HIS A 208 14.23 -2.17 -5.38
C HIS A 208 15.14 -1.62 -6.50
N ALA A 209 16.42 -1.40 -6.20
CA ALA A 209 17.38 -0.88 -7.18
C ALA A 209 17.56 -1.83 -8.39
N GLY A 210 17.67 -3.14 -8.13
CA GLY A 210 17.82 -4.15 -9.20
C GLY A 210 16.54 -4.28 -10.04
N ALA A 211 15.37 -4.27 -9.42
CA ALA A 211 14.09 -4.30 -10.13
C ALA A 211 13.92 -3.06 -11.02
N TYR A 212 14.26 -1.87 -10.51
CA TYR A 212 14.26 -0.64 -11.30
C TYR A 212 15.10 -0.77 -12.58
N LEU A 213 16.35 -1.25 -12.43
CA LEU A 213 17.27 -1.41 -13.57
C LEU A 213 16.75 -2.42 -14.59
N ILE A 214 16.19 -3.54 -14.15
CA ILE A 214 15.60 -4.56 -15.03
C ILE A 214 14.41 -3.96 -15.80
N ILE A 215 13.51 -3.27 -15.12
CA ILE A 215 12.37 -2.65 -15.78
C ILE A 215 12.82 -1.63 -16.82
N GLN A 216 13.77 -0.75 -16.48
CA GLN A 216 14.29 0.25 -17.42
C GLN A 216 15.03 -0.38 -18.62
N GLN A 217 15.66 -1.53 -18.42
CA GLN A 217 16.32 -2.25 -19.51
C GLN A 217 15.31 -2.81 -20.53
N HIS A 218 14.19 -3.35 -20.08
CA HIS A 218 13.16 -3.95 -20.95
C HIS A 218 12.11 -2.95 -21.40
N CYS A 219 11.85 -1.92 -20.61
CA CYS A 219 10.83 -0.90 -20.82
C CYS A 219 11.40 0.49 -20.56
N PRO A 220 12.22 1.08 -21.45
CA PRO A 220 12.95 2.32 -21.19
C PRO A 220 12.07 3.53 -20.87
N ASN A 221 10.80 3.50 -21.28
CA ASN A 221 9.82 4.57 -21.03
C ASN A 221 8.88 4.24 -19.86
N ALA A 222 9.05 3.09 -19.21
CA ALA A 222 8.20 2.70 -18.10
C ALA A 222 8.47 3.60 -16.89
N ARG A 223 7.41 3.96 -16.20
CA ARG A 223 7.49 4.70 -14.96
C ARG A 223 7.56 3.72 -13.79
N VAL A 224 8.58 3.87 -12.97
CA VAL A 224 8.85 2.94 -11.85
C VAL A 224 8.88 3.71 -10.55
N GLY A 225 8.15 3.21 -9.56
CA GLY A 225 8.12 3.77 -8.22
C GLY A 225 8.14 2.72 -7.13
N ILE A 226 8.01 3.19 -5.92
CA ILE A 226 7.84 2.38 -4.72
C ILE A 226 6.66 2.94 -3.92
N ALA A 227 5.81 2.08 -3.39
CA ALA A 227 4.74 2.49 -2.49
C ALA A 227 5.22 2.36 -1.04
N MET A 228 5.24 3.46 -0.33
CA MET A 228 5.73 3.53 1.06
C MET A 228 4.62 3.88 2.02
N ALA A 229 4.57 3.21 3.18
CA ALA A 229 3.72 3.61 4.29
C ALA A 229 4.26 4.89 4.93
N TYR A 230 3.41 5.90 5.01
CA TYR A 230 3.71 7.19 5.62
C TYR A 230 2.68 7.55 6.69
N PRO A 231 2.63 6.86 7.83
CA PRO A 231 1.78 7.29 8.93
C PRO A 231 2.23 8.66 9.44
N TYR A 232 1.27 9.54 9.71
CA TYR A 232 1.59 10.81 10.36
C TYR A 232 1.77 10.58 11.85
N VAL A 233 3.00 10.76 12.36
CA VAL A 233 3.32 10.53 13.77
C VAL A 233 3.66 11.84 14.44
N GLU A 234 2.95 12.19 15.52
CA GLU A 234 3.21 13.38 16.33
C GLU A 234 3.13 13.09 17.82
N ALA A 235 3.81 13.89 18.64
CA ALA A 235 3.78 13.70 20.08
C ALA A 235 2.40 14.08 20.65
N TRP A 236 1.94 13.34 21.68
CA TRP A 236 0.70 13.65 22.38
C TRP A 236 0.66 15.07 22.94
N GLY A 237 1.82 15.61 23.32
CA GLY A 237 1.93 16.96 23.85
C GLY A 237 1.89 17.05 25.36
N SER A 238 2.25 15.99 26.07
CA SER A 238 2.44 16.01 27.51
C SER A 238 3.46 17.07 27.94
N ARG A 239 3.35 17.57 29.17
CA ARG A 239 4.26 18.59 29.70
C ARG A 239 5.52 17.97 30.30
N GLY A 240 6.59 18.74 30.41
CA GLY A 240 7.83 18.38 31.09
C GLY A 240 8.56 17.19 30.45
N LEU A 241 9.12 16.31 31.27
CA LEU A 241 9.92 15.15 30.84
C LEU A 241 9.13 14.17 29.97
N ALA A 242 7.86 13.95 30.27
CA ALA A 242 6.99 13.08 29.47
C ALA A 242 6.87 13.58 28.02
N GLY A 243 6.61 14.87 27.83
CA GLY A 243 6.56 15.46 26.49
C GLY A 243 7.90 15.45 25.75
N GLY A 244 9.01 15.61 26.48
CA GLY A 244 10.35 15.44 25.91
C GLY A 244 10.59 14.02 25.42
N TYR A 245 10.17 13.03 26.20
CA TYR A 245 10.24 11.60 25.84
C TYR A 245 9.38 11.26 24.61
N GLU A 246 8.13 11.75 24.57
CA GLU A 246 7.23 11.56 23.42
C GLU A 246 7.85 12.11 22.14
N LYS A 247 8.41 13.33 22.16
CA LYS A 247 9.08 13.93 21.00
C LYS A 247 10.27 13.10 20.51
N LEU A 248 11.08 12.59 21.45
CA LEU A 248 12.20 11.71 21.10
C LEU A 248 11.70 10.40 20.46
N ALA A 249 10.66 9.79 21.04
CA ALA A 249 10.07 8.57 20.53
C ALA A 249 9.50 8.77 19.11
N VAL A 250 8.78 9.86 18.87
CA VAL A 250 8.27 10.23 17.55
C VAL A 250 9.41 10.41 16.55
N HIS A 251 10.49 11.12 16.93
CA HIS A 251 11.66 11.30 16.07
C HIS A 251 12.29 9.94 15.67
N LEU A 252 12.45 9.04 16.63
CA LEU A 252 13.00 7.71 16.37
C LEU A 252 12.05 6.84 15.53
N ALA A 253 10.74 6.90 15.80
CA ALA A 253 9.73 6.18 15.02
C ALA A 253 9.74 6.61 13.56
N LYS A 254 9.65 7.90 13.25
CA LYS A 254 9.75 8.42 11.88
C LYS A 254 11.03 7.97 11.18
N LYS A 255 12.15 8.02 11.92
CA LYS A 255 13.45 7.61 11.39
C LYS A 255 13.48 6.13 10.98
N VAL A 256 12.86 5.24 11.79
CA VAL A 256 12.81 3.80 11.52
C VAL A 256 11.76 3.47 10.45
N ILE A 257 10.57 4.06 10.54
CA ILE A 257 9.44 3.70 9.67
C ILE A 257 9.71 4.08 8.19
N TYR A 258 10.23 5.28 7.92
CA TYR A 258 10.40 5.73 6.53
C TYR A 258 11.64 6.61 6.27
N GLN A 259 12.10 7.47 7.23
CA GLN A 259 13.13 8.46 6.90
C GLN A 259 14.49 7.84 6.56
N ALA A 260 14.88 6.75 7.24
CA ALA A 260 16.14 6.06 6.95
C ALA A 260 16.11 5.36 5.59
N TRP A 261 14.97 4.80 5.19
CA TRP A 261 14.73 4.25 3.86
C TRP A 261 14.85 5.36 2.80
N ASN A 262 14.07 6.42 2.95
CA ASN A 262 14.06 7.55 2.01
C ASN A 262 15.46 8.14 1.82
N LYS A 263 16.21 8.29 2.93
CA LYS A 263 17.59 8.79 2.88
C LYS A 263 18.51 7.83 2.13
N SER A 264 18.28 6.52 2.25
CA SER A 264 19.06 5.52 1.51
C SER A 264 18.80 5.63 0.00
N VAL A 265 17.55 5.68 -0.43
CA VAL A 265 17.17 5.82 -1.84
C VAL A 265 17.74 7.11 -2.42
N CYS A 266 17.54 8.28 -1.77
CA CYS A 266 18.04 9.56 -2.27
C CYS A 266 19.57 9.63 -2.37
N SER A 267 20.30 8.96 -1.45
CA SER A 267 21.76 9.06 -1.40
C SER A 267 22.49 7.93 -2.18
N GLY A 268 21.80 6.85 -2.52
CA GLY A 268 22.40 5.63 -3.05
C GLY A 268 23.24 4.85 -2.03
N ARG A 269 23.09 5.16 -0.73
CA ARG A 269 23.88 4.57 0.35
C ARG A 269 22.98 4.03 1.45
N ILE A 270 23.32 2.88 1.98
CA ILE A 270 22.59 2.31 3.12
C ILE A 270 22.71 3.27 4.31
N HIS A 271 21.57 3.67 4.90
CA HIS A 271 21.56 4.49 6.10
C HIS A 271 22.19 3.73 7.27
N SER A 272 22.96 4.42 8.12
CA SER A 272 23.72 3.84 9.24
C SER A 272 22.87 3.02 10.23
N LEU A 273 21.57 3.29 10.30
CA LEU A 273 20.62 2.49 11.10
C LEU A 273 20.56 1.03 10.62
N PHE A 274 20.65 0.80 9.31
CA PHE A 274 20.53 -0.53 8.71
C PHE A 274 21.88 -1.15 8.37
N GLY A 275 22.92 -0.34 8.14
CA GLY A 275 24.25 -0.83 7.76
C GLY A 275 25.11 0.26 7.17
N THR A 276 26.07 -0.18 6.37
CA THR A 276 26.97 0.71 5.64
C THR A 276 27.16 0.19 4.21
N GLY A 277 27.56 1.05 3.31
CA GLY A 277 27.84 0.72 1.92
C GLY A 277 27.02 1.51 0.92
N ARG A 278 27.43 1.40 -0.34
CA ARG A 278 26.72 1.96 -1.50
C ARG A 278 25.99 0.83 -2.22
N ILE A 279 24.83 1.12 -2.75
CA ILE A 279 24.08 0.22 -3.64
C ILE A 279 24.07 0.88 -5.01
N GLU A 280 24.61 0.18 -5.99
CA GLU A 280 24.59 0.61 -7.37
C GLU A 280 23.14 0.69 -7.89
N GLY A 281 22.83 1.74 -8.64
CA GLY A 281 21.49 1.95 -9.18
C GLY A 281 20.43 2.38 -8.16
N LEU A 282 20.72 2.43 -6.83
CA LEU A 282 19.71 2.84 -5.84
C LEU A 282 19.38 4.33 -5.89
N ARG A 283 20.41 5.17 -6.08
CA ARG A 283 20.16 6.59 -6.29
C ARG A 283 19.45 6.76 -7.63
N ASP A 284 18.42 7.59 -7.62
CA ASP A 284 17.57 7.87 -8.79
C ASP A 284 16.77 6.65 -9.32
N SER A 285 16.58 5.61 -8.49
CA SER A 285 15.80 4.40 -8.83
C SER A 285 14.28 4.58 -8.67
N THR A 286 13.79 5.80 -8.74
CA THR A 286 12.34 6.06 -8.68
C THR A 286 11.98 7.23 -9.59
N ASP A 287 10.93 7.07 -10.39
CA ASP A 287 10.40 8.09 -11.29
C ASP A 287 9.23 8.84 -10.64
N PHE A 288 8.55 8.19 -9.71
CA PHE A 288 7.52 8.77 -8.83
C PHE A 288 7.59 8.19 -7.42
N CYS A 289 7.11 8.92 -6.45
CA CYS A 289 7.00 8.47 -5.06
C CYS A 289 5.57 8.04 -4.76
N GLY A 290 5.36 6.76 -4.41
CA GLY A 290 4.08 6.26 -3.95
C GLY A 290 3.89 6.51 -2.46
N ILE A 291 2.74 7.09 -2.09
CA ILE A 291 2.35 7.33 -0.71
C ILE A 291 1.16 6.45 -0.35
N ASN A 292 1.34 5.57 0.64
CA ASN A 292 0.26 4.88 1.33
C ASN A 292 0.02 5.62 2.66
N TYR A 293 -1.16 6.22 2.80
CA TYR A 293 -1.52 6.98 3.98
C TYR A 293 -2.91 6.57 4.50
N TYR A 294 -2.99 6.26 5.77
CA TYR A 294 -4.24 5.85 6.41
C TYR A 294 -4.59 6.66 7.65
N PHE A 295 -3.60 7.02 8.49
CA PHE A 295 -3.86 7.45 9.85
C PHE A 295 -2.76 8.32 10.47
N ARG A 296 -3.14 8.91 11.60
CA ARG A 296 -2.24 9.54 12.55
C ARG A 296 -1.99 8.64 13.75
N LEU A 297 -0.77 8.69 14.29
CA LEU A 297 -0.39 8.13 15.58
C LEU A 297 0.04 9.25 16.53
N THR A 298 -0.48 9.23 17.76
CA THR A 298 -0.09 10.15 18.83
C THR A 298 0.37 9.38 20.07
N PRO A 299 1.59 8.81 20.07
CA PRO A 299 2.07 8.06 21.22
C PRO A 299 2.13 8.93 22.47
N ARG A 300 1.47 8.47 23.54
CA ARG A 300 1.37 9.14 24.83
C ARG A 300 2.22 8.45 25.86
N PHE A 301 2.97 9.19 26.66
CA PHE A 301 3.71 8.62 27.78
C PHE A 301 2.77 8.00 28.81
N SER A 302 3.07 6.75 29.21
CA SER A 302 2.24 5.99 30.17
C SER A 302 3.07 4.95 30.91
N PHE A 303 3.15 5.05 32.23
CA PHE A 303 3.81 4.05 33.07
C PHE A 303 3.20 2.64 32.97
N ARG A 304 1.93 2.53 32.54
CA ARG A 304 1.25 1.24 32.36
C ARG A 304 1.78 0.45 31.16
N HIS A 305 2.46 1.12 30.24
CA HIS A 305 2.91 0.57 28.96
C HIS A 305 4.43 0.29 28.94
N ALA A 306 4.98 -0.29 30.01
CA ALA A 306 6.40 -0.59 30.11
C ALA A 306 6.92 -1.49 28.97
N ARG A 307 6.08 -2.44 28.47
CA ARG A 307 6.44 -3.34 27.37
C ARG A 307 6.63 -2.64 26.01
N THR A 308 5.95 -1.51 25.81
CA THR A 308 6.07 -0.65 24.63
C THR A 308 6.97 0.56 24.87
N GLY A 309 7.91 0.45 25.82
CA GLY A 309 8.82 1.54 26.17
C GLY A 309 8.09 2.72 26.80
N PHE A 310 7.11 2.46 27.68
CA PHE A 310 6.28 3.50 28.33
C PHE A 310 5.48 4.39 27.39
N LEU A 311 5.12 3.87 26.20
CA LEU A 311 4.30 4.57 25.21
C LEU A 311 2.99 3.83 24.99
N ASP A 312 1.89 4.54 25.18
CA ASP A 312 0.55 4.13 24.75
C ASP A 312 0.36 4.60 23.31
N ILE A 313 0.54 3.68 22.36
CA ILE A 313 0.38 3.94 20.92
C ILE A 313 -1.09 3.87 20.48
N SER A 314 -1.96 3.33 21.33
CA SER A 314 -3.42 3.25 21.10
C SER A 314 -4.17 4.46 21.62
N ALA A 315 -3.48 5.41 22.26
CA ALA A 315 -4.09 6.61 22.81
C ALA A 315 -4.73 7.47 21.70
N VAL A 316 -5.98 7.83 21.88
CA VAL A 316 -6.74 8.70 20.97
C VAL A 316 -7.14 9.97 21.71
N PRO A 317 -6.84 11.18 21.20
CA PRO A 317 -7.32 12.41 21.79
C PRO A 317 -8.85 12.53 21.75
N ASP A 318 -9.43 13.20 22.72
CA ASP A 318 -10.88 13.41 22.79
C ASP A 318 -11.41 14.10 21.52
N GLY A 319 -12.54 13.61 21.00
CA GLY A 319 -13.19 14.16 19.82
C GLY A 319 -12.55 13.82 18.47
N VAL A 320 -11.50 13.03 18.45
CA VAL A 320 -10.89 12.55 17.20
C VAL A 320 -11.68 11.37 16.64
N ARG A 321 -12.03 11.44 15.35
CA ARG A 321 -12.67 10.32 14.64
C ARG A 321 -11.66 9.17 14.46
N THR A 322 -12.13 7.96 14.60
CA THR A 322 -11.33 6.74 14.39
C THR A 322 -12.00 5.79 13.41
N SER A 323 -11.22 5.01 12.70
CA SER A 323 -11.67 3.86 11.92
C SER A 323 -12.07 2.69 12.84
N ASP A 324 -12.59 1.61 12.25
CA ASP A 324 -12.85 0.35 12.97
C ASP A 324 -11.57 -0.29 13.54
N PHE A 325 -10.40 0.01 12.97
CA PHE A 325 -9.09 -0.30 13.53
C PHE A 325 -8.74 0.52 14.79
N GLY A 326 -9.51 1.55 15.12
CA GLY A 326 -9.12 2.55 16.12
C GLY A 326 -8.07 3.56 15.62
N TRP A 327 -7.75 3.56 14.33
CA TRP A 327 -6.80 4.50 13.73
C TRP A 327 -7.39 5.90 13.62
N GLN A 328 -6.62 6.89 14.07
CA GLN A 328 -7.07 8.29 14.09
C GLN A 328 -7.11 8.86 12.67
N VAL A 329 -8.27 9.37 12.27
CA VAL A 329 -8.47 10.03 10.98
C VAL A 329 -7.95 11.46 11.03
N LEU A 330 -6.98 11.78 10.19
CA LEU A 330 -6.41 13.13 10.06
C LEU A 330 -6.07 13.44 8.59
N PRO A 331 -6.95 14.08 7.80
CA PRO A 331 -6.67 14.43 6.40
C PRO A 331 -5.42 15.29 6.23
N LYS A 332 -5.21 16.30 7.09
CA LYS A 332 -4.00 17.13 7.11
C LYS A 332 -2.71 16.34 7.28
N GLY A 333 -2.78 15.14 7.87
CA GLY A 333 -1.63 14.25 7.98
C GLY A 333 -1.14 13.78 6.60
N LEU A 334 -2.05 13.51 5.66
CA LEU A 334 -1.71 13.20 4.28
C LEU A 334 -0.97 14.38 3.63
N ARG A 335 -1.47 15.60 3.81
CA ARG A 335 -0.81 16.80 3.31
C ARG A 335 0.61 16.93 3.87
N CYS A 336 0.80 16.77 5.17
CA CYS A 336 2.14 16.81 5.77
C CYS A 336 3.07 15.74 5.17
N MET A 337 2.57 14.56 4.86
CA MET A 337 3.39 13.51 4.24
C MET A 337 3.72 13.82 2.78
N ILE A 338 2.79 14.37 2.01
CA ILE A 338 3.04 14.88 0.66
C ILE A 338 4.16 15.93 0.69
N ASP A 339 4.06 16.92 1.58
CA ASP A 339 5.06 17.98 1.73
C ASP A 339 6.45 17.42 2.13
N GLU A 340 6.50 16.46 3.07
CA GLU A 340 7.77 15.82 3.50
C GLU A 340 8.41 15.01 2.36
N VAL A 341 7.60 14.25 1.60
CA VAL A 341 8.08 13.45 0.46
C VAL A 341 8.54 14.37 -0.67
N TRP A 342 7.76 15.39 -1.01
CA TRP A 342 8.14 16.37 -2.03
C TRP A 342 9.43 17.11 -1.68
N ALA A 343 9.55 17.60 -0.46
CA ALA A 343 10.77 18.27 0.00
C ALA A 343 12.02 17.38 -0.08
N ARG A 344 11.83 16.04 0.01
CA ARG A 344 12.91 15.06 -0.01
C ARG A 344 13.32 14.63 -1.41
N PHE A 345 12.35 14.28 -2.25
CA PHE A 345 12.60 13.59 -3.50
C PHE A 345 12.54 14.51 -4.72
N GLN A 346 11.74 15.57 -4.69
CA GLN A 346 11.45 16.45 -5.85
C GLN A 346 11.05 15.63 -7.09
N LYS A 347 10.28 14.57 -6.89
CA LYS A 347 9.73 13.68 -7.91
C LYS A 347 8.21 13.70 -7.85
N PRO A 348 7.50 13.46 -8.96
CA PRO A 348 6.05 13.32 -8.93
C PRO A 348 5.57 12.37 -7.83
N ILE A 349 4.40 12.65 -7.29
CA ILE A 349 3.80 11.85 -6.22
C ILE A 349 2.54 11.16 -6.73
N MET A 350 2.33 9.93 -6.31
CA MET A 350 1.10 9.17 -6.51
C MET A 350 0.59 8.72 -5.15
N ILE A 351 -0.66 8.99 -4.84
CA ILE A 351 -1.28 8.41 -3.65
C ILE A 351 -1.66 6.98 -4.03
N THR A 352 -0.77 6.05 -3.67
CA THR A 352 -0.86 4.65 -4.07
C THR A 352 -1.82 3.84 -3.22
N GLU A 353 -2.11 4.32 -2.00
CA GLU A 353 -3.18 3.81 -1.14
C GLU A 353 -3.66 4.91 -0.19
N ASN A 354 -4.97 5.06 -0.07
CA ASN A 354 -5.62 5.86 0.96
C ASN A 354 -7.03 5.32 1.21
N GLY A 355 -7.36 5.00 2.45
CA GLY A 355 -8.64 4.38 2.78
C GLY A 355 -8.88 4.29 4.28
N VAL A 356 -10.07 3.83 4.65
CA VAL A 356 -10.51 3.70 6.03
C VAL A 356 -11.32 2.42 6.24
N ALA A 357 -11.00 1.67 7.29
CA ALA A 357 -11.85 0.57 7.73
C ALA A 357 -13.13 1.14 8.34
N ASP A 358 -14.25 0.89 7.69
CA ASP A 358 -15.57 1.41 8.05
C ASP A 358 -16.65 0.44 7.54
N ARG A 359 -17.02 -0.51 8.37
CA ARG A 359 -17.99 -1.57 8.04
C ARG A 359 -19.34 -1.00 7.60
N ASN A 360 -19.78 0.06 8.24
CA ASN A 360 -21.12 0.63 8.06
C ASN A 360 -21.19 1.76 7.02
N ASP A 361 -20.07 2.09 6.39
CA ASP A 361 -19.97 3.17 5.39
C ASP A 361 -20.45 4.55 5.85
N VAL A 362 -20.28 4.85 7.15
CA VAL A 362 -20.71 6.14 7.74
C VAL A 362 -19.62 7.20 7.74
N LEU A 363 -18.35 6.77 7.65
CA LEU A 363 -17.15 7.63 7.70
C LEU A 363 -16.48 7.77 6.34
N ARG A 364 -16.52 6.72 5.50
CA ARG A 364 -15.70 6.62 4.28
C ARG A 364 -15.97 7.73 3.28
N SER A 365 -17.23 8.15 3.11
CA SER A 365 -17.57 9.26 2.23
C SER A 365 -16.88 10.56 2.63
N ASP A 366 -16.95 10.94 3.91
CA ASP A 366 -16.28 12.14 4.41
C ASP A 366 -14.76 11.99 4.36
N TYR A 367 -14.24 10.79 4.68
CA TYR A 367 -12.81 10.47 4.58
C TYR A 367 -12.26 10.70 3.17
N ILE A 368 -12.92 10.18 2.13
CA ILE A 368 -12.52 10.35 0.73
C ILE A 368 -12.47 11.83 0.37
N VAL A 369 -13.53 12.57 0.65
CA VAL A 369 -13.62 13.99 0.28
C VAL A 369 -12.56 14.83 0.97
N GLU A 370 -12.37 14.64 2.28
CA GLU A 370 -11.42 15.42 3.07
C GLU A 370 -9.97 15.12 2.66
N HIS A 371 -9.63 13.86 2.34
CA HIS A 371 -8.29 13.52 1.88
C HIS A 371 -8.04 13.99 0.45
N LEU A 372 -9.02 13.88 -0.46
CA LEU A 372 -8.91 14.45 -1.80
C LEU A 372 -8.76 15.98 -1.79
N HIS A 373 -9.38 16.66 -0.81
CA HIS A 373 -9.15 18.09 -0.62
C HIS A 373 -7.68 18.40 -0.31
N GLU A 374 -7.05 17.65 0.57
CA GLU A 374 -5.63 17.84 0.90
C GLU A 374 -4.71 17.52 -0.29
N VAL A 375 -5.05 16.51 -1.09
CA VAL A 375 -4.34 16.19 -2.33
C VAL A 375 -4.50 17.32 -3.35
N HIS A 376 -5.71 17.86 -3.49
CA HIS A 376 -5.98 19.00 -4.36
C HIS A 376 -5.20 20.26 -3.95
N GLN A 377 -5.19 20.57 -2.64
CA GLN A 377 -4.41 21.72 -2.11
C GLN A 377 -2.92 21.56 -2.42
N ALA A 378 -2.36 20.36 -2.24
CA ALA A 378 -0.96 20.10 -2.58
C ALA A 378 -0.68 20.29 -4.08
N SER A 379 -1.59 19.84 -4.95
CA SER A 379 -1.50 20.03 -6.40
C SER A 379 -1.62 21.50 -6.77
N ALA A 380 -2.53 22.25 -6.15
CA ALA A 380 -2.69 23.70 -6.36
C ALA A 380 -1.46 24.50 -5.92
N ASP A 381 -0.74 24.04 -4.88
CA ASP A 381 0.53 24.62 -4.43
C ASP A 381 1.73 24.23 -5.33
N GLY A 382 1.49 23.54 -6.44
CA GLY A 382 2.48 23.20 -7.45
C GLY A 382 3.24 21.89 -7.23
N ILE A 383 2.79 21.03 -6.30
CA ILE A 383 3.34 19.69 -6.16
C ILE A 383 2.71 18.79 -7.25
N PRO A 384 3.51 18.13 -8.11
CA PRO A 384 2.97 17.28 -9.16
C PRO A 384 2.40 15.97 -8.54
N ILE A 385 1.09 15.95 -8.33
CA ILE A 385 0.36 14.76 -7.90
C ILE A 385 -0.30 14.13 -9.14
N GLU A 386 0.01 12.88 -9.43
CA GLU A 386 -0.36 12.25 -10.69
C GLU A 386 -1.51 11.27 -10.60
N GLY A 387 -1.92 10.88 -9.40
CA GLY A 387 -3.04 9.97 -9.21
C GLY A 387 -3.38 9.69 -7.76
N TYR A 388 -4.55 9.12 -7.59
CA TYR A 388 -5.08 8.68 -6.30
C TYR A 388 -5.74 7.31 -6.46
N PHE A 389 -5.30 6.36 -5.64
CA PHE A 389 -5.82 5.00 -5.58
C PHE A 389 -6.45 4.77 -4.21
N HIS A 390 -7.76 4.58 -4.20
CA HIS A 390 -8.46 4.24 -2.96
C HIS A 390 -8.13 2.81 -2.51
N TRP A 391 -7.81 2.64 -1.24
CA TRP A 391 -7.69 1.32 -0.61
C TRP A 391 -8.99 1.00 0.15
N SER A 392 -9.78 0.08 -0.34
CA SER A 392 -9.56 -0.82 -1.46
C SER A 392 -10.79 -0.84 -2.37
N LEU A 393 -10.68 -1.43 -3.56
CA LEU A 393 -11.84 -1.62 -4.44
C LEU A 393 -12.93 -2.39 -3.71
N MET A 394 -12.57 -3.51 -3.08
CA MET A 394 -13.49 -4.46 -2.45
C MET A 394 -13.01 -4.81 -1.05
N ASP A 395 -13.95 -5.18 -0.17
CA ASP A 395 -13.60 -5.84 1.08
C ASP A 395 -12.77 -7.09 0.79
N ASN A 396 -11.75 -7.31 1.58
CA ASN A 396 -10.79 -8.37 1.33
C ASN A 396 -10.21 -8.93 2.64
N PHE A 397 -9.28 -9.84 2.53
CA PHE A 397 -8.56 -10.42 3.66
C PHE A 397 -7.52 -9.44 4.20
N GLU A 398 -7.79 -8.84 5.37
CA GLU A 398 -6.89 -7.85 5.99
C GLU A 398 -5.85 -8.53 6.89
N TRP A 399 -5.02 -9.37 6.29
CA TRP A 399 -3.88 -10.01 6.91
C TRP A 399 -4.25 -10.74 8.22
N ASN A 400 -3.55 -10.42 9.33
CA ASN A 400 -3.82 -11.00 10.64
C ASN A 400 -5.16 -10.58 11.27
N GLU A 401 -5.86 -9.62 10.69
CA GLU A 401 -7.22 -9.23 11.09
C GLU A 401 -8.32 -10.01 10.33
N GLY A 402 -7.93 -10.84 9.37
CA GLY A 402 -8.88 -11.61 8.57
C GLY A 402 -9.83 -10.72 7.77
N PHE A 403 -11.11 -11.03 7.81
CA PHE A 403 -12.14 -10.29 7.08
C PHE A 403 -12.90 -9.25 7.93
N GLU A 404 -12.43 -8.97 9.14
CA GLU A 404 -13.13 -8.06 10.06
C GLU A 404 -13.02 -6.59 9.65
N MET A 405 -11.90 -6.18 9.08
CA MET A 405 -11.63 -4.79 8.70
C MET A 405 -12.11 -4.51 7.27
N LYS A 406 -13.15 -3.69 7.13
CA LYS A 406 -13.83 -3.43 5.87
C LYS A 406 -13.36 -2.12 5.24
N PHE A 407 -12.45 -2.22 4.27
CA PHE A 407 -11.91 -1.07 3.54
C PHE A 407 -12.57 -0.83 2.18
N GLY A 408 -13.30 -1.81 1.68
CA GLY A 408 -13.83 -1.83 0.31
C GLY A 408 -14.82 -0.71 0.00
N LEU A 409 -14.69 -0.14 -1.19
CA LEU A 409 -15.78 0.60 -1.84
C LEU A 409 -16.96 -0.34 -2.13
N VAL A 410 -16.65 -1.59 -2.38
CA VAL A 410 -17.62 -2.67 -2.63
C VAL A 410 -17.62 -3.61 -1.45
N GLU A 411 -18.79 -3.83 -0.89
CA GLU A 411 -19.02 -4.82 0.17
C GLU A 411 -18.98 -6.22 -0.40
N ILE A 412 -18.26 -7.10 0.30
CA ILE A 412 -18.28 -8.55 0.06
C ILE A 412 -18.37 -9.26 1.40
N ASP A 413 -19.34 -10.17 1.51
CA ASP A 413 -19.44 -11.09 2.63
C ASP A 413 -18.66 -12.37 2.28
N PRO A 414 -17.54 -12.69 2.97
CA PRO A 414 -16.75 -13.89 2.70
C PRO A 414 -17.49 -15.18 3.02
N GLU A 415 -18.52 -15.12 3.89
CA GLU A 415 -19.35 -16.27 4.27
C GLU A 415 -20.46 -16.55 3.23
N ASP A 416 -20.81 -15.57 2.40
CA ASP A 416 -21.74 -15.77 1.31
C ASP A 416 -21.11 -16.65 0.21
N PRO A 417 -21.67 -17.84 -0.10
CA PRO A 417 -21.18 -18.66 -1.20
C PRO A 417 -21.14 -17.93 -2.55
N ALA A 418 -22.06 -16.99 -2.78
CA ALA A 418 -22.14 -16.20 -4.00
C ALA A 418 -21.08 -15.10 -4.06
N LEU A 419 -20.50 -14.67 -2.93
CA LEU A 419 -19.57 -13.54 -2.85
C LEU A 419 -20.11 -12.32 -3.61
N GLU A 420 -21.34 -11.93 -3.37
CA GLU A 420 -22.01 -10.84 -4.12
C GLU A 420 -21.21 -9.54 -3.97
N ARG A 421 -21.00 -8.82 -5.09
CA ARG A 421 -20.31 -7.53 -5.13
C ARG A 421 -21.34 -6.41 -4.97
N LYS A 422 -21.37 -5.76 -3.80
CA LYS A 422 -22.36 -4.69 -3.48
C LYS A 422 -21.68 -3.33 -3.35
N PRO A 423 -21.74 -2.45 -4.38
CA PRO A 423 -21.20 -1.10 -4.26
C PRO A 423 -21.85 -0.33 -3.11
N ARG A 424 -21.00 0.26 -2.24
CA ARG A 424 -21.44 1.09 -1.13
C ARG A 424 -21.82 2.51 -1.57
N PRO A 425 -22.57 3.28 -0.79
CA PRO A 425 -22.82 4.70 -1.05
C PRO A 425 -21.54 5.51 -1.28
N SER A 426 -20.46 5.23 -0.55
CA SER A 426 -19.14 5.85 -0.75
C SER A 426 -18.52 5.55 -2.10
N ALA A 427 -18.75 4.35 -2.68
CA ALA A 427 -18.32 4.02 -4.02
C ALA A 427 -19.01 4.88 -5.08
N LEU A 428 -20.33 5.09 -4.92
CA LEU A 428 -21.11 5.94 -5.81
C LEU A 428 -20.67 7.40 -5.72
N LEU A 429 -20.36 7.88 -4.51
CA LEU A 429 -19.77 9.21 -4.34
C LEU A 429 -18.43 9.32 -5.05
N TYR A 430 -17.52 8.36 -4.85
CA TYR A 430 -16.21 8.36 -5.49
C TYR A 430 -16.31 8.31 -7.01
N ARG A 431 -17.22 7.48 -7.55
CA ARG A 431 -17.58 7.46 -8.97
C ARG A 431 -18.00 8.84 -9.47
N ASP A 432 -18.88 9.52 -8.73
CA ASP A 432 -19.41 10.82 -9.17
C ASP A 432 -18.33 11.91 -9.13
N ILE A 433 -17.38 11.83 -8.16
CA ILE A 433 -16.16 12.64 -8.15
C ILE A 433 -15.34 12.39 -9.41
N ILE A 434 -15.04 11.14 -9.75
CA ILE A 434 -14.26 10.78 -10.94
C ILE A 434 -14.94 11.31 -12.22
N LYS A 435 -16.25 11.09 -12.36
CA LYS A 435 -17.01 11.52 -13.55
C LYS A 435 -17.02 13.02 -13.76
N SER A 436 -16.93 13.81 -12.71
CA SER A 436 -16.89 15.28 -12.80
C SER A 436 -15.55 15.83 -13.30
N HIS A 437 -14.52 14.98 -13.39
CA HIS A 437 -13.18 15.33 -13.89
C HIS A 437 -12.87 14.75 -15.27
N ARG A 438 -13.91 14.29 -15.99
CA ARG A 438 -13.82 13.78 -17.36
C ARG A 438 -14.21 14.82 -18.41
#